data_14a94068e1f7cec6e55489a99e4c4ecc
#
_entry.id   14a94068e1f7cec6e55489a99e4c4ecc
#
_cell.length_a   1.000
_cell.length_b   1.000
_cell.length_c   1.000
_cell.angle_alpha   90.00
_cell.angle_beta   90.00
_cell.angle_gamma   90.00
#
_symmetry.space_group_name_H-M   'P 1'
#
loop_
_entity.id
_entity.type
_entity.pdbx_description
1 polymer ?
#
loop_
_entity_poly.entity_id
_entity_poly.type
_entity_poly.pdbx_seq_one_letter_code
_entity_poly.pdbx_strand_id
1 'polypeptide(L)'
;MLLSFRINDNQVIEGAESRYFDKVPMKFADYDEARFQKEGFRVVPPAAVRQGAFIARNTVLMPSYVNIGAYVDEGTMVDTWATVGSCAQIGKKASTFPVAWASAACWNRCRLTQPSLKIIASSARALKWLKG
;
A
#
# COMPACT_ATOMS: atom_id res chain seq x y z
N MET A 1 1.00 -8.64 12.91
CA MET A 1 2.26 -8.26 12.24
C MET A 1 3.49 -8.84 12.95
N LEU A 2 3.84 -8.44 14.19
CA LEU A 2 5.06 -8.93 14.87
C LEU A 2 5.11 -10.45 15.04
N LEU A 3 3.98 -11.07 15.29
CA LEU A 3 3.87 -12.53 15.42
C LEU A 3 4.21 -13.25 14.10
N SER A 4 3.77 -12.72 12.97
CA SER A 4 4.05 -13.28 11.64
C SER A 4 5.57 -13.38 11.38
N PHE A 5 6.33 -12.38 11.76
CA PHE A 5 7.81 -12.38 11.61
C PHE A 5 8.54 -13.35 12.55
N ARG A 6 7.89 -13.78 13.64
CA ARG A 6 8.46 -14.76 14.59
C ARG A 6 8.14 -16.19 14.20
N ILE A 7 7.01 -16.42 13.54
CA ILE A 7 6.52 -17.76 13.19
C ILE A 7 7.06 -18.23 11.86
N ASN A 8 7.28 -17.30 10.93
CA ASN A 8 7.72 -17.63 9.59
C ASN A 8 9.25 -17.47 9.45
N ASP A 9 9.88 -18.44 8.79
CA ASP A 9 11.25 -18.34 8.35
C ASP A 9 11.34 -17.68 6.97
N ASN A 10 12.55 -17.20 6.63
CA ASN A 10 12.81 -16.66 5.31
C ASN A 10 12.67 -17.74 4.24
N GLN A 11 11.95 -17.43 3.18
CA GLN A 11 11.73 -18.30 2.04
C GLN A 11 12.07 -17.57 0.75
N VAL A 12 12.51 -18.35 -0.26
CA VAL A 12 12.71 -17.82 -1.60
C VAL A 12 11.35 -17.60 -2.23
N ILE A 13 11.10 -16.36 -2.64
CA ILE A 13 9.88 -15.95 -3.35
C ILE A 13 10.28 -15.67 -4.80
N GLU A 14 9.70 -16.41 -5.73
CA GLU A 14 9.92 -16.19 -7.15
C GLU A 14 9.03 -15.04 -7.65
N GLY A 15 9.63 -14.03 -8.24
CA GLY A 15 8.95 -12.96 -8.94
C GLY A 15 9.25 -13.01 -10.43
N ALA A 16 8.49 -12.24 -11.22
CA ALA A 16 8.62 -12.24 -12.68
C ALA A 16 10.02 -11.79 -13.17
N GLU A 17 10.66 -10.88 -12.45
CA GLU A 17 11.94 -10.28 -12.85
C GLU A 17 13.10 -10.58 -11.89
N SER A 18 12.81 -11.06 -10.68
CA SER A 18 13.83 -11.30 -9.64
C SER A 18 13.34 -12.28 -8.59
N ARG A 19 14.30 -12.84 -7.85
CA ARG A 19 14.02 -13.67 -6.68
C ARG A 19 14.20 -12.85 -5.43
N TYR A 20 13.31 -13.05 -4.47
CA TYR A 20 13.34 -12.39 -3.17
C TYR A 20 13.56 -13.43 -2.07
N PHE A 21 14.05 -12.99 -0.92
CA PHE A 21 14.25 -13.83 0.25
C PHE A 21 13.64 -13.13 1.47
N ASP A 22 12.40 -13.48 1.80
CA ASP A 22 11.65 -12.81 2.84
C ASP A 22 10.75 -13.79 3.62
N LYS A 23 10.30 -13.34 4.78
CA LYS A 23 9.37 -14.06 5.67
C LYS A 23 7.91 -13.92 5.27
N VAL A 24 7.57 -12.92 4.48
CA VAL A 24 6.19 -12.60 4.11
C VAL A 24 6.00 -12.77 2.61
N PRO A 25 5.20 -13.73 2.17
CA PRO A 25 4.93 -13.92 0.75
C PRO A 25 4.16 -12.73 0.16
N MET A 26 4.18 -12.65 -1.17
CA MET A 26 3.39 -11.67 -1.90
C MET A 26 1.91 -12.07 -1.91
N LYS A 27 1.02 -11.07 -1.78
CA LYS A 27 -0.43 -11.29 -1.69
C LYS A 27 -1.00 -11.96 -2.93
N PHE A 28 -0.47 -11.63 -4.10
CA PHE A 28 -1.02 -12.04 -5.39
C PHE A 28 -0.29 -13.24 -6.02
N ALA A 29 0.62 -13.89 -5.29
CA ALA A 29 1.40 -15.02 -5.82
C ALA A 29 0.53 -16.17 -6.34
N ASP A 30 -0.62 -16.43 -5.69
CA ASP A 30 -1.52 -17.53 -6.00
C ASP A 30 -2.84 -17.06 -6.65
N TYR A 31 -2.89 -15.81 -7.16
CA TYR A 31 -4.11 -15.28 -7.76
C TYR A 31 -4.21 -15.69 -9.23
N ASP A 32 -5.35 -16.24 -9.59
CA ASP A 32 -5.79 -16.45 -10.95
C ASP A 32 -6.67 -15.28 -11.45
N GLU A 33 -6.97 -15.29 -12.75
CA GLU A 33 -7.80 -14.26 -13.38
C GLU A 33 -9.19 -14.17 -12.74
N ALA A 34 -9.80 -15.30 -12.43
CA ALA A 34 -11.13 -15.36 -11.84
C ALA A 34 -11.16 -14.68 -10.47
N ARG A 35 -10.10 -14.86 -9.68
CA ARG A 35 -9.96 -14.23 -8.36
C ARG A 35 -9.76 -12.72 -8.46
N PHE A 36 -8.93 -12.24 -9.41
CA PHE A 36 -8.80 -10.81 -9.65
C PHE A 36 -10.13 -10.16 -10.06
N GLN A 37 -10.87 -10.80 -10.97
CA GLN A 37 -12.18 -10.32 -11.39
C GLN A 37 -13.19 -10.30 -10.24
N LYS A 38 -13.21 -11.32 -9.41
CA LYS A 38 -14.10 -11.42 -8.23
C LYS A 38 -13.80 -10.33 -7.20
N GLU A 39 -12.54 -10.10 -6.91
CA GLU A 39 -12.09 -9.08 -5.96
C GLU A 39 -12.20 -7.66 -6.53
N GLY A 40 -12.12 -7.48 -7.84
CA GLY A 40 -12.49 -6.27 -8.56
C GLY A 40 -11.55 -5.09 -8.36
N PHE A 41 -10.25 -5.34 -8.26
CA PHE A 41 -9.23 -4.29 -8.25
C PHE A 41 -8.21 -4.50 -9.39
N ARG A 42 -7.46 -3.46 -9.71
CA ARG A 42 -6.44 -3.48 -10.76
C ARG A 42 -5.04 -3.36 -10.14
N VAL A 43 -4.13 -4.22 -10.60
CA VAL A 43 -2.72 -4.23 -10.18
C VAL A 43 -1.84 -4.05 -11.40
N VAL A 44 -1.03 -3.01 -11.40
CA VAL A 44 -0.10 -2.69 -12.50
C VAL A 44 1.31 -3.15 -12.10
N PRO A 45 1.99 -3.95 -12.93
CA PRO A 45 3.37 -4.35 -12.64
C PRO A 45 4.32 -3.13 -12.58
N PRO A 46 5.32 -3.13 -11.72
CA PRO A 46 5.67 -4.10 -10.70
C PRO A 46 5.13 -3.75 -9.30
N ALA A 47 3.82 -3.59 -9.14
CA ALA A 47 3.24 -3.34 -7.83
C ALA A 47 3.49 -4.51 -6.88
N ALA A 48 4.04 -4.22 -5.70
CA ALA A 48 4.37 -5.20 -4.67
C ALA A 48 3.42 -5.07 -3.48
N VAL A 49 2.62 -6.10 -3.23
CA VAL A 49 1.69 -6.15 -2.09
C VAL A 49 2.02 -7.35 -1.23
N ARG A 50 2.33 -7.11 0.04
CA ARG A 50 2.61 -8.19 0.99
C ARG A 50 1.33 -8.87 1.45
N GLN A 51 1.40 -10.18 1.69
CA GLN A 51 0.32 -10.94 2.30
C GLN A 51 -0.10 -10.31 3.64
N GLY A 52 -1.40 -10.31 3.95
CA GLY A 52 -1.96 -9.65 5.14
C GLY A 52 -2.34 -8.18 4.92
N ALA A 53 -2.06 -7.59 3.75
CA ALA A 53 -2.67 -6.34 3.35
C ALA A 53 -4.10 -6.57 2.82
N PHE A 54 -5.02 -5.65 3.09
CA PHE A 54 -6.37 -5.63 2.55
C PHE A 54 -6.49 -4.59 1.44
N ILE A 55 -7.00 -5.02 0.30
CA ILE A 55 -7.26 -4.17 -0.87
C ILE A 55 -8.75 -4.31 -1.23
N ALA A 56 -9.48 -3.21 -1.18
CA ALA A 56 -10.91 -3.19 -1.49
C ALA A 56 -11.16 -3.11 -3.00
N ARG A 57 -12.42 -3.30 -3.39
CA ARG A 57 -12.87 -3.22 -4.78
C ARG A 57 -12.61 -1.85 -5.40
N ASN A 58 -12.53 -1.81 -6.73
CA ASN A 58 -12.29 -0.59 -7.50
C ASN A 58 -11.02 0.16 -7.12
N THR A 59 -10.09 -0.51 -6.44
CA THR A 59 -8.77 0.03 -6.14
C THR A 59 -7.85 -0.12 -7.34
N VAL A 60 -7.02 0.88 -7.59
CA VAL A 60 -5.96 0.82 -8.59
C VAL A 60 -4.62 0.92 -7.89
N LEU A 61 -3.82 -0.14 -8.02
CA LEU A 61 -2.44 -0.16 -7.56
C LEU A 61 -1.53 0.07 -8.77
N MET A 62 -0.99 1.29 -8.89
CA MET A 62 0.11 1.56 -9.82
C MET A 62 1.38 0.88 -9.29
N PRO A 63 2.51 0.88 -10.02
CA PRO A 63 3.78 0.37 -9.50
C PRO A 63 4.12 0.97 -8.14
N SER A 64 3.84 0.26 -7.08
CA SER A 64 3.82 0.78 -5.70
C SER A 64 4.11 -0.33 -4.70
N TYR A 65 4.32 0.03 -3.44
CA TYR A 65 4.57 -0.93 -2.38
C TYR A 65 3.50 -0.82 -1.28
N VAL A 66 2.83 -1.94 -0.98
CA VAL A 66 1.84 -2.02 0.09
C VAL A 66 2.30 -3.06 1.12
N ASN A 67 2.57 -2.60 2.34
CA ASN A 67 3.14 -3.43 3.39
C ASN A 67 2.08 -4.25 4.13
N ILE A 68 2.55 -5.24 4.91
CA ILE A 68 1.72 -6.14 5.71
C ILE A 68 0.79 -5.37 6.67
N GLY A 69 -0.46 -5.80 6.78
CA GLY A 69 -1.46 -5.20 7.66
C GLY A 69 -2.02 -3.86 7.17
N ALA A 70 -1.58 -3.37 6.01
CA ALA A 70 -2.15 -2.18 5.41
C ALA A 70 -3.61 -2.42 4.99
N TYR A 71 -4.43 -1.38 5.08
CA TYR A 71 -5.82 -1.37 4.64
C TYR A 71 -5.99 -0.27 3.58
N VAL A 72 -6.41 -0.66 2.39
CA VAL A 72 -6.69 0.26 1.28
C VAL A 72 -8.16 0.11 0.91
N ASP A 73 -8.92 1.18 1.14
CA ASP A 73 -10.37 1.17 0.96
C ASP A 73 -10.78 1.43 -0.49
N GLU A 74 -12.07 1.24 -0.75
CA GLU A 74 -12.70 1.22 -2.06
C GLU A 74 -12.46 2.48 -2.89
N GLY A 75 -12.21 2.29 -4.20
CA GLY A 75 -12.03 3.37 -5.15
C GLY A 75 -10.76 4.20 -4.97
N THR A 76 -9.83 3.69 -4.18
CA THR A 76 -8.54 4.35 -3.91
C THR A 76 -7.53 4.05 -5.01
N MET A 77 -6.73 5.05 -5.37
CA MET A 77 -5.55 4.87 -6.21
C MET A 77 -4.27 5.01 -5.40
N VAL A 78 -3.46 3.95 -5.42
CA VAL A 78 -2.08 3.99 -4.92
C VAL A 78 -1.18 4.30 -6.10
N ASP A 79 -0.67 5.52 -6.12
CA ASP A 79 0.06 6.06 -7.27
C ASP A 79 1.48 5.48 -7.40
N THR A 80 2.10 5.74 -8.53
CA THR A 80 3.42 5.20 -8.91
C THR A 80 4.48 5.56 -7.87
N TRP A 81 5.22 4.54 -7.41
CA TRP A 81 6.24 4.60 -6.36
C TRP A 81 5.75 5.09 -4.98
N ALA A 82 4.44 5.12 -4.78
CA ALA A 82 3.89 5.36 -3.45
C ALA A 82 4.12 4.14 -2.55
N THR A 83 4.34 4.41 -1.26
CA THR A 83 4.50 3.36 -0.25
C THR A 83 3.40 3.48 0.79
N VAL A 84 2.64 2.40 0.98
CA VAL A 84 1.69 2.25 2.09
C VAL A 84 2.38 1.47 3.19
N GLY A 85 2.66 2.13 4.30
CA GLY A 85 3.39 1.54 5.43
C GLY A 85 2.60 0.43 6.14
N SER A 86 3.29 -0.32 6.99
CA SER A 86 2.69 -1.40 7.78
C SER A 86 1.53 -0.88 8.63
N CYS A 87 0.40 -1.58 8.59
CA CYS A 87 -0.82 -1.24 9.32
C CYS A 87 -1.39 0.16 9.03
N ALA A 88 -0.95 0.81 7.96
CA ALA A 88 -1.53 2.08 7.53
C ALA A 88 -2.94 1.87 6.99
N GLN A 89 -3.80 2.86 7.19
CA GLN A 89 -5.18 2.82 6.70
C GLN A 89 -5.44 3.97 5.74
N ILE A 90 -5.80 3.61 4.52
CA ILE A 90 -6.17 4.53 3.46
C ILE A 90 -7.69 4.46 3.28
N GLY A 91 -8.36 5.60 3.41
CA GLY A 91 -9.81 5.69 3.28
C GLY A 91 -10.29 5.60 1.83
N LYS A 92 -11.61 5.62 1.66
CA LYS A 92 -12.28 5.54 0.35
C LYS A 92 -11.91 6.68 -0.57
N LYS A 93 -11.80 6.37 -1.88
CA LYS A 93 -11.58 7.36 -2.95
C LYS A 93 -10.40 8.28 -2.68
N ALA A 94 -9.40 7.79 -1.97
CA ALA A 94 -8.16 8.51 -1.73
C ALA A 94 -7.20 8.33 -2.92
N SER A 95 -6.25 9.26 -3.04
CA SER A 95 -5.12 9.11 -3.93
C SER A 95 -3.85 9.28 -3.11
N THR A 96 -2.96 8.31 -3.19
CA THR A 96 -1.67 8.36 -2.48
C THR A 96 -0.58 8.74 -3.47
N PHE A 97 0.23 9.72 -3.11
CA PHE A 97 1.36 10.17 -3.93
C PHE A 97 2.70 9.69 -3.32
N PRO A 98 3.78 9.61 -4.10
CA PRO A 98 5.07 9.08 -3.66
C PRO A 98 5.66 9.73 -2.41
N VAL A 99 5.26 10.97 -2.10
CA VAL A 99 5.73 11.74 -0.93
C VAL A 99 4.93 11.44 0.35
N ALA A 100 3.86 10.67 0.25
CA ALA A 100 2.99 10.38 1.38
C ALA A 100 3.50 9.16 2.18
N TRP A 101 4.27 9.42 3.22
CA TRP A 101 4.60 8.43 4.25
C TRP A 101 3.38 8.18 5.14
N ALA A 102 2.56 7.22 4.77
CA ALA A 102 1.59 6.68 5.71
C ALA A 102 2.29 5.65 6.59
N SER A 103 2.87 6.07 7.69
CA SER A 103 3.44 5.18 8.70
C SER A 103 2.42 4.88 9.81
N ALA A 104 2.56 3.73 10.46
CA ALA A 104 1.74 3.36 11.61
C ALA A 104 1.84 4.36 12.79
N ALA A 105 2.91 5.15 12.85
CA ALA A 105 3.04 6.27 13.79
C ALA A 105 2.02 7.39 13.52
N CYS A 106 1.44 7.45 12.33
CA CYS A 106 0.35 8.35 11.97
C CYS A 106 -1.01 7.90 12.51
N TRP A 107 -1.12 6.66 13.02
CA TRP A 107 -2.37 6.06 13.51
C TRP A 107 -3.08 6.93 14.56
N ASN A 108 -2.36 7.51 15.50
CA ASN A 108 -2.96 8.35 16.55
C ASN A 108 -3.36 9.75 16.08
N ARG A 109 -2.86 10.21 14.93
CA ARG A 109 -3.21 11.53 14.36
C ARG A 109 -4.15 11.46 13.17
N CYS A 110 -4.23 10.31 12.50
CA CYS A 110 -5.03 10.13 11.29
C CYS A 110 -6.41 9.54 11.54
N ARG A 111 -6.99 9.74 12.70
CA ARG A 111 -8.45 9.67 12.90
C ARG A 111 -9.13 10.82 12.17
N LEU A 112 -8.80 10.98 10.89
CA LEU A 112 -9.28 12.11 10.13
C LEU A 112 -10.17 11.66 9.01
N THR A 113 -11.39 12.12 9.10
CA THR A 113 -12.50 11.91 8.20
C THR A 113 -12.26 12.35 6.74
N GLN A 114 -11.09 12.91 6.41
CA GLN A 114 -10.66 13.20 5.04
C GLN A 114 -9.12 13.19 4.90
N PRO A 115 -8.49 12.03 4.57
CA PRO A 115 -7.04 11.94 4.41
C PRO A 115 -6.52 12.75 3.20
N SER A 116 -7.30 12.91 2.13
CA SER A 116 -6.90 13.60 0.91
C SER A 116 -6.54 15.08 1.10
N LEU A 117 -7.27 15.80 1.92
CA LEU A 117 -7.04 17.24 2.15
C LEU A 117 -5.78 17.53 2.99
N LYS A 118 -5.34 16.61 3.85
CA LYS A 118 -4.15 16.83 4.70
C LYS A 118 -2.85 16.47 4.04
N ILE A 119 -2.83 15.53 3.11
CA ILE A 119 -1.66 15.24 2.28
C ILE A 119 -1.36 16.44 1.40
N ILE A 120 -2.38 17.06 0.81
CA ILE A 120 -2.25 18.29 0.02
C ILE A 120 -1.76 19.46 0.89
N ALA A 121 -2.23 19.59 2.13
CA ALA A 121 -1.79 20.65 3.03
C ALA A 121 -0.33 20.49 3.50
N SER A 122 0.19 19.27 3.64
CA SER A 122 1.59 19.02 3.97
C SER A 122 2.53 19.29 2.78
N SER A 123 2.10 18.94 1.57
CA SER A 123 2.84 19.25 0.34
C SER A 123 2.85 20.74 0.02
N ALA A 124 1.75 21.46 0.30
CA ALA A 124 1.71 22.93 0.15
C ALA A 124 2.62 23.65 1.13
N ARG A 125 2.88 23.09 2.31
CA ARG A 125 3.89 23.61 3.25
C ARG A 125 5.32 23.34 2.78
N ALA A 126 5.58 22.20 2.17
CA ALA A 126 6.89 21.90 1.60
C ALA A 126 7.24 22.85 0.42
N LEU A 127 6.25 23.19 -0.40
CA LEU A 127 6.42 24.16 -1.50
C LEU A 127 6.71 25.59 -1.02
N LYS A 128 6.30 25.97 0.20
CA LYS A 128 6.63 27.28 0.78
C LYS A 128 8.11 27.43 1.15
N TRP A 129 8.79 26.30 1.45
CA TRP A 129 10.24 26.27 1.75
C TRP A 129 11.12 26.42 0.50
N LEU A 130 10.60 26.14 -0.68
CA LEU A 130 11.33 26.25 -1.94
C LEU A 130 11.26 27.64 -2.58
N LYS A 131 10.53 28.58 -1.96
CA LYS A 131 10.37 29.97 -2.44
C LYS A 131 11.00 31.02 -1.52
N GLY A 132 11.80 30.60 -0.55
CA GLY A 132 12.59 31.49 0.30
C GLY A 132 14.05 31.43 0.00
#